data_f51e72566e0a48ab71840c044481827b
#
_entry.id   f51e72566e0a48ab71840c044481827b
#
_cell.length_a   1.000
_cell.length_b   1.000
_cell.length_c   1.000
_cell.angle_alpha   90.00
_cell.angle_beta   90.00
_cell.angle_gamma   90.00
#
_symmetry.space_group_name_H-M   'P 1'
#
loop_
_entity.id
_entity.type
_entity.pdbx_description
1 polymer ?
#
loop_
_entity_poly.entity_id
_entity_poly.type
_entity_poly.pdbx_seq_one_letter_code
_entity_poly.pdbx_strand_id
1 'polypeptide(L)'
;GKLHMTRNPYYWKVVSAGNQLPYFVEFEILIAGDRPAVGLGNMTGEYDHDHMWTGFPHYSMWLEEQGKTNRDYSIGFSNAPGMKISFNFDAEDKDARTVNRNVHFRRALSLTIDRKNISRALAFDLMTPIGASWAPDSPYFDKDSGYLYSEYNPAKARKILDDANIIDRDGDGVRELPTGEKLEMIWDMYAHDLY
;
A
#
# COMPACT_ATOMS: atom_id res chain seq x y z
N GLY A 1 -26.38 3.69 -7.77
CA GLY A 1 -26.68 3.19 -9.13
C GLY A 1 -26.25 1.75 -9.29
N LYS A 2 -26.74 1.11 -10.37
CA LYS A 2 -26.40 -0.27 -10.71
C LYS A 2 -25.96 -0.35 -12.16
N LEU A 3 -24.91 -1.13 -12.41
CA LEU A 3 -24.49 -1.52 -13.75
C LEU A 3 -24.77 -3.01 -13.91
N HIS A 4 -25.60 -3.37 -14.86
CA HIS A 4 -25.94 -4.77 -15.15
C HIS A 4 -25.21 -5.22 -16.42
N MET A 5 -24.56 -6.38 -16.36
CA MET A 5 -23.84 -6.99 -17.46
C MET A 5 -24.25 -8.44 -17.64
N THR A 6 -24.35 -8.88 -18.89
CA THR A 6 -24.61 -10.28 -19.25
C THR A 6 -23.37 -10.89 -19.88
N ARG A 7 -23.23 -12.19 -19.73
CA ARG A 7 -22.10 -12.95 -20.31
C ARG A 7 -22.06 -12.80 -21.84
N ASN A 8 -20.88 -12.48 -22.36
CA ASN A 8 -20.63 -12.53 -23.79
C ASN A 8 -20.65 -13.99 -24.30
N PRO A 9 -21.62 -14.41 -25.12
CA PRO A 9 -21.68 -15.79 -25.63
C PRO A 9 -20.56 -16.16 -26.58
N TYR A 10 -19.78 -15.18 -27.04
CA TYR A 10 -18.66 -15.38 -27.97
C TYR A 10 -17.29 -15.21 -27.28
N TYR A 11 -17.27 -15.25 -25.92
CA TYR A 11 -15.99 -15.09 -25.21
C TYR A 11 -15.08 -16.26 -25.50
N TRP A 12 -13.86 -15.99 -25.89
CA TRP A 12 -12.90 -16.96 -26.44
C TRP A 12 -12.27 -17.91 -25.41
N LYS A 13 -12.24 -17.52 -24.12
CA LYS A 13 -11.60 -18.36 -23.08
C LYS A 13 -12.49 -19.51 -22.67
N VAL A 14 -11.88 -20.68 -22.59
CA VAL A 14 -12.47 -21.92 -22.08
C VAL A 14 -11.57 -22.53 -21.01
N VAL A 15 -12.13 -23.30 -20.10
CA VAL A 15 -11.37 -24.14 -19.17
C VAL A 15 -10.94 -25.43 -19.85
N SER A 16 -10.05 -26.21 -19.20
CA SER A 16 -9.55 -27.49 -19.74
C SER A 16 -10.67 -28.50 -20.09
N ALA A 17 -11.83 -28.43 -19.41
CA ALA A 17 -13.02 -29.24 -19.68
C ALA A 17 -13.87 -28.73 -20.85
N GLY A 18 -13.45 -27.68 -21.55
CA GLY A 18 -14.15 -27.09 -22.69
C GLY A 18 -15.28 -26.14 -22.35
N ASN A 19 -15.59 -25.90 -21.07
CA ASN A 19 -16.62 -24.95 -20.66
C ASN A 19 -16.17 -23.52 -20.86
N GLN A 20 -17.02 -22.70 -21.47
CA GLN A 20 -16.73 -21.29 -21.75
C GLN A 20 -16.78 -20.43 -20.47
N LEU A 21 -15.80 -19.53 -20.35
CA LEU A 21 -15.78 -18.49 -19.33
C LEU A 21 -16.54 -17.23 -19.79
N PRO A 22 -16.97 -16.34 -18.87
CA PRO A 22 -16.99 -16.53 -17.41
C PRO A 22 -18.06 -17.52 -16.97
N TYR A 23 -17.93 -18.08 -15.77
CA TYR A 23 -18.95 -18.99 -15.19
C TYR A 23 -20.26 -18.29 -14.93
N PHE A 24 -20.23 -17.00 -14.60
CA PHE A 24 -21.41 -16.20 -14.30
C PHE A 24 -22.17 -15.84 -15.59
N VAL A 25 -23.49 -15.96 -15.56
CA VAL A 25 -24.36 -15.54 -16.66
C VAL A 25 -24.64 -14.04 -16.60
N GLU A 26 -24.78 -13.52 -15.39
CA GLU A 26 -25.07 -12.12 -15.09
C GLU A 26 -24.14 -11.60 -14.00
N PHE A 27 -23.84 -10.31 -14.06
CA PHE A 27 -23.00 -9.62 -13.09
C PHE A 27 -23.58 -8.21 -12.86
N GLU A 28 -23.87 -7.90 -11.59
CA GLU A 28 -24.29 -6.56 -11.19
C GLU A 28 -23.16 -5.86 -10.42
N ILE A 29 -22.81 -4.65 -10.84
CA ILE A 29 -21.95 -3.75 -10.05
C ILE A 29 -22.84 -2.75 -9.35
N LEU A 30 -22.82 -2.74 -8.03
CA LEU A 30 -23.47 -1.73 -7.21
C LEU A 30 -22.51 -0.55 -7.02
N ILE A 31 -22.98 0.65 -7.35
CA ILE A 31 -22.22 1.89 -7.16
C ILE A 31 -22.67 2.49 -5.84
N ALA A 32 -21.88 2.31 -4.80
CA ALA A 32 -22.10 2.90 -3.48
C ALA A 32 -21.72 4.38 -3.47
N GLY A 33 -22.29 5.12 -2.54
CA GLY A 33 -22.00 6.55 -2.37
C GLY A 33 -20.66 6.84 -1.71
N ASP A 34 -20.23 5.96 -0.80
CA ASP A 34 -19.01 6.11 -0.02
C ASP A 34 -18.49 4.75 0.50
N ARG A 35 -17.30 4.75 1.11
CA ARG A 35 -16.67 3.54 1.68
C ARG A 35 -17.48 2.92 2.85
N PRO A 36 -18.02 3.70 3.80
CA PRO A 36 -18.85 3.14 4.86
C PRO A 36 -20.08 2.40 4.33
N ALA A 37 -20.73 2.88 3.27
CA ALA A 37 -21.85 2.18 2.64
C ALA A 37 -21.42 0.83 2.03
N VAL A 38 -20.23 0.75 1.44
CA VAL A 38 -19.67 -0.52 0.95
C VAL A 38 -19.45 -1.49 2.12
N GLY A 39 -18.83 -1.02 3.20
CA GLY A 39 -18.62 -1.85 4.41
C GLY A 39 -19.91 -2.41 4.98
N LEU A 40 -20.96 -1.57 5.06
CA LEU A 40 -22.29 -1.99 5.52
C LEU A 40 -22.93 -3.01 4.58
N GLY A 41 -22.87 -2.80 3.26
CA GLY A 41 -23.41 -3.73 2.26
C GLY A 41 -22.75 -5.12 2.33
N ASN A 42 -21.44 -5.16 2.60
CA ASN A 42 -20.73 -6.41 2.88
C ASN A 42 -21.29 -7.11 4.13
N MET A 43 -21.48 -6.36 5.22
CA MET A 43 -22.01 -6.91 6.49
C MET A 43 -23.44 -7.42 6.36
N THR A 44 -24.28 -6.73 5.60
CA THR A 44 -25.69 -7.13 5.38
C THR A 44 -25.84 -8.22 4.32
N GLY A 45 -24.75 -8.53 3.57
CA GLY A 45 -24.77 -9.53 2.49
C GLY A 45 -25.47 -9.03 1.24
N GLU A 46 -25.44 -7.72 1.02
CA GLU A 46 -25.92 -7.12 -0.23
C GLU A 46 -24.99 -7.45 -1.41
N TYR A 47 -23.70 -7.69 -1.11
CA TYR A 47 -22.67 -8.00 -2.09
C TYR A 47 -22.20 -9.45 -1.94
N ASP A 48 -22.00 -10.12 -3.06
CA ASP A 48 -21.34 -11.44 -3.10
C ASP A 48 -19.82 -11.30 -3.11
N HIS A 49 -19.31 -10.19 -3.64
CA HIS A 49 -17.88 -9.91 -3.78
C HIS A 49 -17.60 -8.41 -3.75
N ASP A 50 -16.57 -8.03 -3.00
CA ASP A 50 -16.01 -6.69 -3.00
C ASP A 50 -14.47 -6.77 -2.97
N HIS A 51 -13.78 -5.90 -3.72
CA HIS A 51 -12.33 -5.91 -3.82
C HIS A 51 -11.69 -4.52 -3.85
N MET A 52 -12.48 -3.45 -3.95
CA MET A 52 -11.90 -2.12 -4.22
C MET A 52 -11.84 -1.20 -3.00
N TRP A 53 -12.83 -1.26 -2.13
CA TRP A 53 -13.00 -0.28 -1.06
C TRP A 53 -12.99 -0.90 0.33
N THR A 54 -12.74 -2.19 0.40
CA THR A 54 -12.55 -2.93 1.63
C THR A 54 -11.13 -2.74 2.14
N GLY A 55 -10.99 -2.51 3.42
CA GLY A 55 -9.70 -2.31 4.04
C GLY A 55 -9.70 -2.72 5.50
N PHE A 56 -8.52 -2.67 6.10
CA PHE A 56 -8.31 -3.02 7.50
C PHE A 56 -9.25 -2.31 8.52
N PRO A 57 -9.74 -1.07 8.30
CA PRO A 57 -10.71 -0.46 9.22
C PRO A 57 -11.98 -1.29 9.44
N HIS A 58 -12.41 -2.06 8.44
CA HIS A 58 -13.61 -2.90 8.53
C HIS A 58 -13.31 -4.33 9.00
N TYR A 59 -12.05 -4.73 9.09
CA TYR A 59 -11.65 -6.10 9.35
C TYR A 59 -12.18 -6.66 10.68
N SER A 60 -12.06 -5.90 11.77
CA SER A 60 -12.57 -6.32 13.07
C SER A 60 -14.10 -6.46 13.09
N MET A 61 -14.81 -5.58 12.39
CA MET A 61 -16.27 -5.62 12.26
C MET A 61 -16.72 -6.88 11.52
N TRP A 62 -16.04 -7.23 10.44
CA TRP A 62 -16.37 -8.48 9.70
C TRP A 62 -16.11 -9.74 10.51
N LEU A 63 -15.01 -9.79 11.26
CA LEU A 63 -14.73 -10.92 12.16
C LEU A 63 -15.79 -11.06 13.25
N GLU A 64 -16.23 -9.93 13.83
CA GLU A 64 -17.28 -9.92 14.83
C GLU A 64 -18.62 -10.39 14.24
N GLU A 65 -18.97 -9.93 13.04
CA GLU A 65 -20.22 -10.30 12.37
C GLU A 65 -20.22 -11.77 11.92
N GLN A 66 -19.09 -12.28 11.44
CA GLN A 66 -18.92 -13.70 11.13
C GLN A 66 -19.21 -14.60 12.34
N GLY A 67 -18.85 -14.16 13.55
CA GLY A 67 -19.15 -14.87 14.79
C GLY A 67 -20.64 -14.84 15.20
N LYS A 68 -21.42 -13.86 14.71
CA LYS A 68 -22.84 -13.67 15.07
C LYS A 68 -23.80 -14.20 14.02
N THR A 69 -23.39 -14.23 12.78
CA THR A 69 -24.21 -14.67 11.64
C THR A 69 -23.66 -15.98 11.08
N ASN A 70 -24.52 -16.77 10.44
CA ASN A 70 -24.10 -18.01 9.76
C ASN A 70 -23.53 -17.70 8.34
N ARG A 71 -22.83 -16.55 8.20
CA ARG A 71 -22.20 -16.12 6.94
C ARG A 71 -20.71 -16.38 6.99
N ASP A 72 -20.21 -17.08 5.99
CA ASP A 72 -18.78 -17.26 5.78
C ASP A 72 -18.23 -16.11 4.93
N TYR A 73 -17.38 -15.29 5.54
CA TYR A 73 -16.58 -14.30 4.80
C TYR A 73 -15.23 -14.94 4.43
N SER A 74 -14.97 -15.04 3.15
CA SER A 74 -13.63 -15.37 2.68
C SER A 74 -12.86 -14.06 2.46
N ILE A 75 -11.93 -13.76 3.36
CA ILE A 75 -11.09 -12.57 3.28
C ILE A 75 -9.79 -12.95 2.59
N GLY A 76 -9.63 -12.50 1.34
CA GLY A 76 -8.39 -12.63 0.60
C GLY A 76 -7.49 -11.41 0.84
N PHE A 77 -6.24 -11.65 1.21
CA PHE A 77 -5.24 -10.58 1.25
C PHE A 77 -4.61 -10.42 -0.13
N SER A 78 -4.68 -9.21 -0.67
CA SER A 78 -4.00 -8.89 -1.93
C SER A 78 -2.50 -8.68 -1.68
N ASN A 79 -1.68 -9.24 -2.55
CA ASN A 79 -0.24 -8.97 -2.60
C ASN A 79 0.09 -7.60 -3.24
N ALA A 80 -0.87 -6.68 -3.26
CA ALA A 80 -0.62 -5.32 -3.70
C ALA A 80 0.39 -4.65 -2.75
N PRO A 81 1.30 -3.85 -3.27
CA PRO A 81 2.16 -3.05 -2.42
C PRO A 81 1.28 -2.16 -1.54
N GLY A 82 1.47 -2.29 -0.24
CA GLY A 82 0.82 -1.43 0.75
C GLY A 82 1.26 0.04 0.62
N MET A 83 1.30 0.76 1.72
CA MET A 83 1.79 2.13 1.75
C MET A 83 3.21 2.22 1.19
N LYS A 84 3.42 3.08 0.22
CA LYS A 84 4.73 3.33 -0.41
C LYS A 84 5.00 4.82 -0.53
N ILE A 85 6.26 5.18 -0.42
CA ILE A 85 6.75 6.51 -0.73
C ILE A 85 7.37 6.46 -2.11
N SER A 86 6.84 7.25 -3.04
CA SER A 86 7.39 7.41 -4.39
C SER A 86 8.11 8.74 -4.50
N PHE A 87 9.30 8.74 -5.10
CA PHE A 87 10.11 9.93 -5.26
C PHE A 87 9.99 10.45 -6.68
N ASN A 88 9.64 11.74 -6.83
CA ASN A 88 9.68 12.39 -8.13
C ASN A 88 11.12 12.74 -8.51
N PHE A 89 11.73 11.95 -9.41
CA PHE A 89 13.11 12.16 -9.86
C PHE A 89 13.25 13.32 -10.87
N ASP A 90 12.13 13.81 -11.36
CA ASP A 90 12.06 14.92 -12.33
C ASP A 90 11.31 16.14 -11.77
N ALA A 91 11.35 16.31 -10.43
CA ALA A 91 10.80 17.48 -9.78
C ALA A 91 11.33 18.78 -10.45
N GLU A 92 10.47 19.77 -10.64
CA GLU A 92 10.84 21.07 -11.23
C GLU A 92 11.85 21.80 -10.33
N ASP A 93 11.62 21.75 -9.02
CA ASP A 93 12.54 22.27 -8.04
C ASP A 93 13.85 21.47 -8.04
N LYS A 94 14.99 22.18 -8.16
CA LYS A 94 16.32 21.57 -8.31
C LYS A 94 16.78 20.86 -7.04
N ASP A 95 16.45 21.43 -5.87
CA ASP A 95 16.90 20.91 -4.58
C ASP A 95 16.08 19.68 -4.23
N ALA A 96 14.76 19.71 -4.39
CA ALA A 96 13.89 18.55 -4.28
C ALA A 96 14.32 17.43 -5.22
N ARG A 97 14.65 17.74 -6.47
CA ARG A 97 15.16 16.77 -7.43
C ARG A 97 16.49 16.16 -6.99
N THR A 98 17.41 16.95 -6.48
CA THR A 98 18.69 16.48 -5.95
C THR A 98 18.51 15.54 -4.77
N VAL A 99 17.66 15.90 -3.82
CA VAL A 99 17.29 15.07 -2.67
C VAL A 99 16.66 13.75 -3.13
N ASN A 100 15.65 13.82 -3.99
CA ASN A 100 14.91 12.65 -4.46
C ASN A 100 15.79 11.65 -5.22
N ARG A 101 16.78 12.14 -5.99
CA ARG A 101 17.76 11.30 -6.70
C ARG A 101 18.85 10.77 -5.79
N ASN A 102 19.06 11.31 -4.61
CA ASN A 102 20.11 10.86 -3.70
C ASN A 102 19.74 9.51 -3.08
N VAL A 103 20.51 8.47 -3.43
CA VAL A 103 20.26 7.11 -2.94
C VAL A 103 20.49 6.97 -1.43
N HIS A 104 21.45 7.71 -0.86
CA HIS A 104 21.75 7.67 0.58
C HIS A 104 20.58 8.25 1.38
N PHE A 105 19.99 9.34 0.89
CA PHE A 105 18.78 9.91 1.47
C PHE A 105 17.62 8.92 1.47
N ARG A 106 17.32 8.29 0.34
CA ARG A 106 16.23 7.30 0.26
C ARG A 106 16.44 6.08 1.17
N ARG A 107 17.70 5.59 1.27
CA ARG A 107 18.06 4.50 2.20
C ARG A 107 17.89 4.92 3.66
N ALA A 108 18.36 6.11 4.01
CA ALA A 108 18.19 6.65 5.35
C ALA A 108 16.70 6.82 5.70
N LEU A 109 15.91 7.41 4.81
CA LEU A 109 14.46 7.56 5.03
C LEU A 109 13.78 6.21 5.24
N SER A 110 14.14 5.20 4.46
CA SER A 110 13.57 3.84 4.63
C SER A 110 13.83 3.27 6.03
N LEU A 111 15.01 3.53 6.62
CA LEU A 111 15.38 3.08 7.96
C LEU A 111 14.68 3.85 9.09
N THR A 112 14.07 4.99 8.81
CA THR A 112 13.31 5.76 9.81
C THR A 112 11.83 5.35 9.88
N ILE A 113 11.36 4.52 8.96
CA ILE A 113 9.97 4.06 8.92
C ILE A 113 9.82 2.84 9.84
N ASP A 114 9.09 3.00 10.94
CA ASP A 114 8.72 1.90 11.83
C ASP A 114 7.54 1.12 11.27
N ARG A 115 7.84 0.27 10.28
CA ARG A 115 6.85 -0.54 9.57
C ARG A 115 6.08 -1.48 10.49
N LYS A 116 6.72 -1.95 11.56
CA LYS A 116 6.07 -2.84 12.51
C LYS A 116 5.00 -2.11 13.32
N ASN A 117 5.29 -0.92 13.82
CA ASN A 117 4.30 -0.11 14.52
C ASN A 117 3.18 0.36 13.58
N ILE A 118 3.51 0.70 12.33
CA ILE A 118 2.51 1.03 11.31
C ILE A 118 1.59 -0.18 11.04
N SER A 119 2.15 -1.38 10.84
CA SER A 119 1.36 -2.60 10.66
C SER A 119 0.42 -2.85 11.83
N ARG A 120 0.93 -2.70 13.06
CA ARG A 120 0.13 -2.87 14.28
C ARG A 120 -1.00 -1.86 14.38
N ALA A 121 -0.71 -0.60 14.11
CA ALA A 121 -1.68 0.49 14.27
C ALA A 121 -2.77 0.47 13.19
N LEU A 122 -2.44 0.10 11.96
CA LEU A 122 -3.33 0.24 10.81
C LEU A 122 -3.85 -1.08 10.26
N ALA A 123 -3.19 -2.21 10.56
CA ALA A 123 -3.46 -3.49 9.92
C ALA A 123 -3.39 -4.69 10.87
N PHE A 124 -3.55 -4.50 12.18
CA PHE A 124 -3.60 -5.57 13.19
C PHE A 124 -2.39 -6.53 13.14
N ASP A 125 -1.19 -6.04 12.81
CA ASP A 125 0.04 -6.81 12.56
C ASP A 125 -0.06 -7.79 11.35
N LEU A 126 -1.04 -7.62 10.46
CA LEU A 126 -1.25 -8.51 9.31
C LEU A 126 -0.37 -8.15 8.09
N MET A 127 0.26 -6.97 8.09
CA MET A 127 1.18 -6.59 7.02
C MET A 127 2.61 -7.08 7.30
N THR A 128 3.26 -7.61 6.27
CA THR A 128 4.67 -8.00 6.35
C THR A 128 5.56 -6.77 6.13
N PRO A 129 6.44 -6.41 7.11
CA PRO A 129 7.37 -5.31 6.96
C PRO A 129 8.47 -5.62 5.95
N ILE A 130 8.32 -5.15 4.73
CA ILE A 130 9.30 -5.32 3.64
C ILE A 130 9.69 -3.97 3.03
N GLY A 131 10.75 -3.97 2.22
CA GLY A 131 11.11 -2.87 1.34
C GLY A 131 10.23 -2.80 0.10
N ALA A 132 10.65 -2.02 -0.88
CA ALA A 132 9.99 -1.96 -2.19
C ALA A 132 10.34 -3.22 -3.01
N SER A 133 9.57 -4.27 -2.86
CA SER A 133 9.76 -5.57 -3.49
C SER A 133 8.43 -6.23 -3.81
N TRP A 134 8.49 -7.39 -4.47
CA TRP A 134 7.35 -8.29 -4.57
C TRP A 134 6.98 -8.86 -3.20
N ALA A 135 5.74 -9.32 -3.04
CA ALA A 135 5.33 -9.98 -1.83
C ALA A 135 6.12 -11.27 -1.57
N PRO A 136 6.35 -11.67 -0.29
CA PRO A 136 7.20 -12.81 0.05
C PRO A 136 6.77 -14.17 -0.52
N ASP A 137 5.51 -14.34 -0.86
CA ASP A 137 4.94 -15.53 -1.50
C ASP A 137 4.99 -15.50 -3.03
N SER A 138 5.45 -14.40 -3.61
CA SER A 138 5.67 -14.29 -5.06
C SER A 138 6.88 -15.11 -5.49
N PRO A 139 6.82 -15.82 -6.65
CA PRO A 139 7.98 -16.50 -7.21
C PRO A 139 9.10 -15.54 -7.65
N TYR A 140 8.81 -14.24 -7.74
CA TYR A 140 9.77 -13.18 -8.06
C TYR A 140 10.35 -12.48 -6.83
N PHE A 141 10.00 -12.94 -5.62
CA PHE A 141 10.53 -12.34 -4.39
C PHE A 141 11.97 -12.77 -4.16
N ASP A 142 12.84 -11.79 -4.05
CA ASP A 142 14.22 -11.98 -3.63
C ASP A 142 14.40 -11.46 -2.21
N LYS A 143 14.82 -12.34 -1.29
CA LYS A 143 14.96 -12.02 0.14
C LYS A 143 16.00 -10.94 0.39
N ASP A 144 17.10 -10.96 -0.34
CA ASP A 144 18.21 -10.03 -0.09
C ASP A 144 17.81 -8.60 -0.45
N SER A 145 17.11 -8.41 -1.55
CA SER A 145 16.58 -7.09 -1.94
C SER A 145 15.32 -6.72 -1.21
N GLY A 146 14.41 -7.67 -0.95
CA GLY A 146 13.10 -7.44 -0.34
C GLY A 146 13.16 -6.91 1.08
N TYR A 147 14.17 -7.30 1.85
CA TYR A 147 14.36 -6.82 3.22
C TYR A 147 15.45 -5.75 3.36
N LEU A 148 16.09 -5.36 2.27
CA LEU A 148 17.16 -4.36 2.29
C LEU A 148 16.65 -2.99 2.77
N TYR A 149 17.25 -2.44 3.81
CA TYR A 149 16.87 -1.19 4.47
C TYR A 149 15.41 -1.15 4.96
N SER A 150 14.79 -2.30 5.22
CA SER A 150 13.42 -2.38 5.75
C SER A 150 13.33 -2.35 7.28
N GLU A 151 14.44 -2.57 7.96
CA GLU A 151 14.53 -2.48 9.41
C GLU A 151 14.30 -1.04 9.91
N TYR A 152 13.75 -0.90 11.12
CA TYR A 152 13.69 0.40 11.80
C TYR A 152 15.00 0.66 12.53
N ASN A 153 15.83 1.55 12.00
CA ASN A 153 17.15 1.86 12.56
C ASN A 153 17.53 3.34 12.34
N PRO A 154 17.01 4.26 13.16
CA PRO A 154 17.32 5.69 13.03
C PRO A 154 18.82 6.02 13.23
N ALA A 155 19.54 5.22 14.01
CA ALA A 155 20.98 5.43 14.22
C ALA A 155 21.77 5.16 12.92
N LYS A 156 21.46 4.05 12.24
CA LYS A 156 22.05 3.73 10.93
C LYS A 156 21.64 4.75 9.87
N ALA A 157 20.39 5.25 9.93
CA ALA A 157 19.91 6.31 9.04
C ALA A 157 20.75 7.58 9.17
N ARG A 158 20.97 8.06 10.41
CA ARG A 158 21.81 9.24 10.68
C ARG A 158 23.23 9.03 10.13
N LYS A 159 23.84 7.88 10.39
CA LYS A 159 25.18 7.58 9.89
C LYS A 159 25.25 7.64 8.35
N ILE A 160 24.26 7.09 7.65
CA ILE A 160 24.21 7.13 6.19
C ILE A 160 24.14 8.58 5.69
N LEU A 161 23.36 9.45 6.35
CA LEU A 161 23.28 10.86 6.01
C LEU A 161 24.60 11.60 6.31
N ASP A 162 25.23 11.33 7.44
CA ASP A 162 26.53 11.89 7.81
C ASP A 162 27.62 11.52 6.78
N ASP A 163 27.69 10.23 6.42
CA ASP A 163 28.63 9.72 5.42
C ASP A 163 28.39 10.32 4.03
N ALA A 164 27.14 10.75 3.74
CA ALA A 164 26.76 11.45 2.50
C ALA A 164 26.90 12.98 2.58
N ASN A 165 27.49 13.50 3.66
CA ASN A 165 27.67 14.94 3.93
C ASN A 165 26.33 15.71 3.97
N ILE A 166 25.26 15.04 4.37
CA ILE A 166 23.95 15.64 4.69
C ILE A 166 23.88 15.79 6.20
N ILE A 167 24.39 16.89 6.71
CA ILE A 167 24.60 17.14 8.13
C ILE A 167 24.00 18.48 8.55
N ASP A 168 23.67 18.61 9.82
CA ASP A 168 23.30 19.89 10.43
C ASP A 168 24.58 20.71 10.67
N ARG A 169 24.77 21.77 9.89
CA ARG A 169 26.00 22.61 9.92
C ARG A 169 25.88 23.82 10.81
N ASP A 170 24.67 24.35 10.94
CA ASP A 170 24.42 25.56 11.72
C ASP A 170 23.87 25.28 13.13
N GLY A 171 23.52 24.01 13.42
CA GLY A 171 23.06 23.55 14.74
C GLY A 171 21.59 23.86 15.01
N ASP A 172 20.79 24.14 13.98
CA ASP A 172 19.36 24.43 14.13
C ASP A 172 18.48 23.17 14.21
N GLY A 173 19.07 21.97 14.08
CA GLY A 173 18.40 20.69 14.12
C GLY A 173 17.89 20.21 12.77
N VAL A 174 18.01 20.99 11.71
CA VAL A 174 17.71 20.63 10.33
C VAL A 174 19.02 20.33 9.60
N ARG A 175 19.01 19.29 8.79
CA ARG A 175 20.20 18.92 8.00
C ARG A 175 20.22 19.69 6.69
N GLU A 176 21.41 20.06 6.24
CA GLU A 176 21.65 20.65 4.93
C GLU A 176 22.20 19.62 3.94
N LEU A 177 21.91 19.85 2.68
CA LEU A 177 22.55 19.20 1.55
C LEU A 177 24.05 19.59 1.46
N PRO A 178 24.87 18.81 0.73
CA PRO A 178 26.24 19.21 0.46
C PRO A 178 26.38 20.59 -0.22
N THR A 179 25.33 21.10 -0.83
CA THR A 179 25.23 22.44 -1.42
C THR A 179 25.08 23.57 -0.38
N GLY A 180 24.74 23.22 0.87
CA GLY A 180 24.41 24.17 1.94
C GLY A 180 22.91 24.50 2.05
N GLU A 181 22.08 24.05 1.12
CA GLU A 181 20.63 24.23 1.19
C GLU A 181 20.00 23.30 2.21
N LYS A 182 18.95 23.74 2.90
CA LYS A 182 18.22 22.94 3.88
C LYS A 182 17.56 21.74 3.22
N LEU A 183 17.57 20.62 3.96
CA LEU A 183 16.89 19.40 3.53
C LEU A 183 15.39 19.54 3.74
N GLU A 184 14.69 19.96 2.72
CA GLU A 184 13.22 20.07 2.72
C GLU A 184 12.58 19.01 1.84
N MET A 185 11.40 18.50 2.27
CA MET A 185 10.61 17.54 1.52
C MET A 185 9.19 18.05 1.39
N ILE A 186 8.69 18.06 0.16
CA ILE A 186 7.28 18.32 -0.12
C ILE A 186 6.59 16.97 -0.34
N TRP A 187 5.55 16.72 0.45
CA TRP A 187 4.72 15.52 0.34
C TRP A 187 3.42 15.87 -0.37
N ASP A 188 3.12 15.13 -1.42
CA ASP A 188 1.84 15.16 -2.09
C ASP A 188 1.03 13.91 -1.72
N MET A 189 -0.17 14.10 -1.19
CA MET A 189 -1.05 13.03 -0.74
C MET A 189 -2.46 13.23 -1.28
N TYR A 190 -3.08 12.14 -1.70
CA TYR A 190 -4.49 12.17 -2.08
C TYR A 190 -5.37 12.30 -0.84
N ALA A 191 -6.25 13.30 -0.83
CA ALA A 191 -7.13 13.57 0.32
C ALA A 191 -8.07 12.39 0.65
N HIS A 192 -8.47 11.59 -0.34
CA HIS A 192 -9.35 10.45 -0.14
C HIS A 192 -8.66 9.25 0.54
N ASP A 193 -7.34 9.25 0.66
CA ASP A 193 -6.57 8.22 1.38
C ASP A 193 -6.46 8.53 2.89
N LEU A 194 -7.04 9.65 3.33
CA LEU A 194 -7.03 10.09 4.73
C LEU A 194 -8.24 9.60 5.54
N TYR A 195 -9.20 8.85 4.92
CA TYR A 195 -10.44 8.41 5.57
C TYR A 195 -10.64 6.90 5.41
#